data_cd255c0cb53211998483fdca6e43b50b
#
_entry.id   cd255c0cb53211998483fdca6e43b50b
#
_cell.length_a   1.000
_cell.length_b   1.000
_cell.length_c   1.000
_cell.angle_alpha   90.00
_cell.angle_beta   90.00
_cell.angle_gamma   90.00
#
_symmetry.space_group_name_H-M   'P 1'
#
loop_
_entity.id
_entity.type
_entity.pdbx_description
1 polymer ?
#
loop_
_entity_poly.entity_id
_entity_poly.type
_entity_poly.pdbx_seq_one_letter_code
_entity_poly.pdbx_strand_id
1 'polypeptide(L)'
;HYPLRRQRQMCIRDRVEAIFEQKKDGLFEDINISSQKPIAIILGGQPACGKSTLINVAKKDHPNLDFLTVNGDLYRQFHPNKELIKDPIKYPIETQIFSSVFTERLIEEAIKRKCNIIIEGTMRNPDVPLKTAQKFKDAGFRVEAYIIAAPKEFTQLGLYNRYQEEVLSKGQGRLADIDSHNKAVNGLMKSANQLYSDKAVDKISIHTYLAKERIKDFNLVNGEWSCKSMPSIFIDESRSKQMKNKEILNTNIQRGKELIESVTNPEVKKGMKEALSQLQSSLEKVQRQEKGLKKGFF
;
A
#
# COMPACT_ATOMS: atom_id res chain seq x y z
N HIS A 1 -22.78 -16.75 -21.64
CA HIS A 1 -21.90 -15.64 -21.15
C HIS A 1 -20.49 -16.08 -20.69
N TYR A 2 -20.26 -17.35 -20.37
CA TYR A 2 -18.98 -17.91 -19.89
C TYR A 2 -17.86 -17.97 -20.98
N PRO A 3 -18.15 -18.34 -22.25
CA PRO A 3 -17.11 -18.43 -23.29
C PRO A 3 -16.50 -17.09 -23.68
N LEU A 4 -17.30 -16.02 -23.78
CA LEU A 4 -16.85 -14.68 -24.18
C LEU A 4 -15.92 -14.02 -23.14
N ARG A 5 -16.14 -14.29 -21.85
CA ARG A 5 -15.29 -13.80 -20.76
C ARG A 5 -13.91 -14.46 -20.79
N ARG A 6 -13.88 -15.76 -21.10
CA ARG A 6 -12.65 -16.55 -21.24
C ARG A 6 -11.82 -16.14 -22.47
N GLN A 7 -12.49 -15.90 -23.60
CA GLN A 7 -11.85 -15.37 -24.81
C GLN A 7 -11.27 -13.97 -24.59
N ARG A 8 -12.00 -13.05 -23.96
CA ARG A 8 -11.48 -11.72 -23.62
C ARG A 8 -10.25 -11.78 -22.70
N GLN A 9 -10.25 -12.67 -21.72
CA GLN A 9 -9.09 -12.85 -20.84
C GLN A 9 -7.88 -13.41 -21.57
N MET A 10 -8.08 -14.35 -22.51
CA MET A 10 -7.01 -14.88 -23.35
C MET A 10 -6.40 -13.80 -24.25
N CYS A 11 -7.23 -13.02 -24.95
CA CYS A 11 -6.76 -11.92 -25.80
C CYS A 11 -6.01 -10.83 -25.00
N ILE A 12 -6.39 -10.60 -23.74
CA ILE A 12 -5.67 -9.64 -22.87
C ILE A 12 -4.31 -10.21 -22.49
N ARG A 13 -4.21 -11.48 -22.12
CA ARG A 13 -2.94 -12.14 -21.78
C ARG A 13 -1.96 -12.11 -22.94
N ASP A 14 -2.38 -12.45 -24.15
CA ASP A 14 -1.53 -12.43 -25.34
C ASP A 14 -0.99 -11.03 -25.63
N ARG A 15 -1.83 -9.99 -25.47
CA ARG A 15 -1.41 -8.60 -25.64
C ARG A 15 -0.44 -8.14 -24.54
N VAL A 16 -0.67 -8.56 -23.29
CA VAL A 16 0.24 -8.26 -22.18
C VAL A 16 1.59 -8.91 -22.45
N GLU A 17 1.61 -10.18 -22.89
CA GLU A 17 2.82 -10.91 -23.19
C GLU A 17 3.68 -10.20 -24.24
N ALA A 18 3.08 -9.81 -25.36
CA ALA A 18 3.78 -9.08 -26.41
C ALA A 18 4.40 -7.75 -25.94
N ILE A 19 3.66 -6.99 -25.10
CA ILE A 19 4.14 -5.73 -24.55
C ILE A 19 5.20 -5.98 -23.46
N PHE A 20 5.01 -7.01 -22.63
CA PHE A 20 5.95 -7.39 -21.59
C PHE A 20 7.31 -7.76 -22.19
N GLU A 21 7.34 -8.60 -23.21
CA GLU A 21 8.57 -8.99 -23.90
C GLU A 21 9.34 -7.79 -24.46
N GLN A 22 8.64 -6.76 -24.95
CA GLN A 22 9.27 -5.53 -25.43
C GLN A 22 9.84 -4.65 -24.31
N LYS A 23 9.28 -4.73 -23.10
CA LYS A 23 9.61 -3.82 -21.97
C LYS A 23 10.48 -4.46 -20.91
N LYS A 24 10.49 -5.79 -20.79
CA LYS A 24 11.10 -6.50 -19.66
C LYS A 24 12.58 -6.14 -19.45
N ASP A 25 13.38 -6.08 -20.51
CA ASP A 25 14.81 -5.87 -20.35
C ASP A 25 15.10 -4.48 -19.77
N GLY A 26 14.45 -3.42 -20.25
CA GLY A 26 14.57 -2.09 -19.66
C GLY A 26 14.04 -1.98 -18.22
N LEU A 27 13.08 -2.84 -17.82
CA LEU A 27 12.58 -2.87 -16.43
C LEU A 27 13.55 -3.55 -15.46
N PHE A 28 14.50 -4.34 -15.96
CA PHE A 28 15.50 -5.06 -15.17
C PHE A 28 16.94 -4.56 -15.39
N GLU A 29 17.13 -3.53 -16.22
CA GLU A 29 18.47 -3.06 -16.63
C GLU A 29 19.36 -2.68 -15.45
N ASP A 30 18.79 -1.99 -14.45
CA ASP A 30 19.52 -1.50 -13.27
C ASP A 30 19.43 -2.48 -12.06
N ILE A 31 18.93 -3.69 -12.27
CA ILE A 31 18.73 -4.65 -11.19
C ILE A 31 19.83 -5.70 -11.19
N ASN A 32 20.73 -5.62 -10.23
CA ASN A 32 21.75 -6.63 -10.04
C ASN A 32 21.16 -7.94 -9.51
N ILE A 33 21.59 -9.05 -10.10
CA ILE A 33 21.23 -10.40 -9.64
C ILE A 33 21.96 -10.64 -8.31
N SER A 34 21.21 -10.97 -7.27
CA SER A 34 21.80 -11.28 -5.98
C SER A 34 22.60 -12.59 -6.03
N SER A 35 23.86 -12.56 -5.60
CA SER A 35 24.66 -13.77 -5.38
C SER A 35 24.25 -14.53 -4.12
N GLN A 36 23.43 -13.91 -3.26
CA GLN A 36 22.88 -14.46 -2.03
C GLN A 36 21.43 -14.92 -2.24
N LYS A 37 20.82 -15.50 -1.20
CA LYS A 37 19.39 -15.86 -1.20
C LYS A 37 18.56 -14.61 -1.50
N PRO A 38 17.78 -14.57 -2.61
CA PRO A 38 17.04 -13.38 -2.98
C PRO A 38 15.90 -13.09 -2.00
N ILE A 39 15.53 -11.81 -1.91
CA ILE A 39 14.52 -11.32 -0.98
C ILE A 39 13.30 -10.81 -1.74
N ALA A 40 12.11 -11.22 -1.31
CA ALA A 40 10.84 -10.66 -1.73
C ALA A 40 10.20 -9.93 -0.57
N ILE A 41 9.89 -8.64 -0.74
CA ILE A 41 9.22 -7.81 0.26
C ILE A 41 7.81 -7.49 -0.22
N ILE A 42 6.80 -7.86 0.56
CA ILE A 42 5.39 -7.59 0.28
C ILE A 42 4.94 -6.43 1.17
N LEU A 43 4.56 -5.32 0.57
CA LEU A 43 4.07 -4.16 1.31
C LEU A 43 2.57 -4.26 1.56
N GLY A 44 2.17 -3.87 2.77
CA GLY A 44 0.76 -3.78 3.18
C GLY A 44 0.41 -2.39 3.72
N GLY A 45 -0.73 -1.88 3.25
CA GLY A 45 -1.26 -0.60 3.73
C GLY A 45 -2.31 -0.04 2.80
N GLN A 46 -3.33 0.58 3.38
CA GLN A 46 -4.40 1.22 2.61
C GLN A 46 -3.87 2.36 1.72
N PRO A 47 -4.60 2.80 0.70
CA PRO A 47 -4.23 3.97 -0.09
C PRO A 47 -3.95 5.19 0.80
N ALA A 48 -3.01 6.03 0.41
CA ALA A 48 -2.55 7.23 1.13
C ALA A 48 -1.88 6.99 2.51
N CYS A 49 -1.47 5.76 2.85
CA CYS A 49 -0.80 5.48 4.13
C CYS A 49 0.71 5.78 4.14
N GLY A 50 1.36 6.00 2.97
CA GLY A 50 2.80 6.28 2.86
C GLY A 50 3.65 5.09 2.40
N LYS A 51 3.11 4.21 1.54
CA LYS A 51 3.86 3.06 1.00
C LYS A 51 5.16 3.45 0.28
N SER A 52 5.19 4.60 -0.40
CA SER A 52 6.42 5.08 -1.04
C SER A 52 7.55 5.32 -0.03
N THR A 53 7.23 5.86 1.15
CA THR A 53 8.20 6.01 2.24
C THR A 53 8.61 4.64 2.79
N LEU A 54 7.67 3.70 2.90
CA LEU A 54 7.95 2.34 3.36
C LEU A 54 8.91 1.58 2.43
N ILE A 55 8.86 1.83 1.12
CA ILE A 55 9.84 1.29 0.15
C ILE A 55 11.26 1.75 0.53
N ASN A 56 11.41 3.04 0.85
CA ASN A 56 12.72 3.58 1.25
C ASN A 56 13.21 2.97 2.57
N VAL A 57 12.31 2.73 3.52
CA VAL A 57 12.64 2.02 4.76
C VAL A 57 13.09 0.59 4.47
N ALA A 58 12.36 -0.14 3.64
CA ALA A 58 12.70 -1.51 3.26
C ALA A 58 14.07 -1.58 2.56
N LYS A 59 14.37 -0.64 1.66
CA LYS A 59 15.69 -0.54 1.02
C LYS A 59 16.81 -0.22 2.01
N LYS A 60 16.55 0.64 2.99
CA LYS A 60 17.52 0.96 4.06
C LYS A 60 17.80 -0.22 5.00
N ASP A 61 16.85 -1.11 5.20
CA ASP A 61 17.05 -2.34 5.96
C ASP A 61 17.96 -3.34 5.22
N HIS A 62 18.12 -3.17 3.91
CA HIS A 62 18.95 -4.01 3.02
C HIS A 62 19.87 -3.15 2.13
N PRO A 63 20.83 -2.41 2.71
CA PRO A 63 21.56 -1.32 2.03
C PRO A 63 22.43 -1.78 0.85
N ASN A 64 22.78 -3.07 0.79
CA ASN A 64 23.66 -3.63 -0.25
C ASN A 64 22.89 -4.39 -1.32
N LEU A 65 21.55 -4.25 -1.37
CA LEU A 65 20.71 -4.98 -2.31
C LEU A 65 19.95 -4.01 -3.21
N ASP A 66 19.95 -4.31 -4.51
CA ASP A 66 19.06 -3.66 -5.46
C ASP A 66 17.71 -4.36 -5.46
N PHE A 67 16.63 -3.59 -5.59
CA PHE A 67 15.27 -4.10 -5.59
C PHE A 67 14.49 -3.62 -6.80
N LEU A 68 13.93 -4.56 -7.56
CA LEU A 68 12.84 -4.25 -8.47
C LEU A 68 11.60 -3.83 -7.66
N THR A 69 11.15 -2.60 -7.86
CA THR A 69 9.91 -2.13 -7.18
C THR A 69 8.72 -2.29 -8.12
N VAL A 70 7.76 -3.11 -7.71
CA VAL A 70 6.56 -3.45 -8.48
C VAL A 70 5.34 -2.74 -7.90
N ASN A 71 4.79 -1.81 -8.69
CA ASN A 71 3.53 -1.12 -8.42
C ASN A 71 2.62 -1.26 -9.65
N GLY A 72 1.54 -2.03 -9.53
CA GLY A 72 0.62 -2.31 -10.63
C GLY A 72 0.07 -1.05 -11.31
N ASP A 73 -0.13 0.05 -10.56
CA ASP A 73 -0.66 1.28 -11.14
C ASP A 73 0.29 1.91 -12.18
N LEU A 74 1.61 1.71 -12.06
CA LEU A 74 2.60 2.21 -13.01
C LEU A 74 2.51 1.52 -14.38
N TYR A 75 2.08 0.26 -14.42
CA TYR A 75 2.03 -0.50 -15.67
C TYR A 75 0.77 -0.26 -16.49
N ARG A 76 -0.23 0.44 -15.94
CA ARG A 76 -1.42 0.88 -16.68
C ARG A 76 -1.06 1.74 -17.89
N GLN A 77 0.01 2.51 -17.81
CA GLN A 77 0.52 3.33 -18.93
C GLN A 77 0.93 2.51 -20.16
N PHE A 78 1.24 1.22 -19.98
CA PHE A 78 1.60 0.33 -21.08
C PHE A 78 0.38 -0.24 -21.80
N HIS A 79 -0.84 0.01 -21.31
CA HIS A 79 -2.07 -0.43 -21.96
C HIS A 79 -2.13 0.07 -23.42
N PRO A 80 -2.44 -0.80 -24.40
CA PRO A 80 -2.39 -0.45 -25.83
C PRO A 80 -3.39 0.65 -26.22
N ASN A 81 -4.54 0.71 -25.56
CA ASN A 81 -5.52 1.78 -25.81
C ASN A 81 -5.16 3.04 -25.04
N LYS A 82 -4.47 3.97 -25.70
CA LYS A 82 -4.03 5.24 -25.13
C LYS A 82 -5.17 6.23 -24.89
N GLU A 83 -6.31 6.08 -25.57
CA GLU A 83 -7.49 6.93 -25.36
C GLU A 83 -8.08 6.75 -23.94
N LEU A 84 -7.92 5.58 -23.34
CA LEU A 84 -8.37 5.34 -21.97
C LEU A 84 -7.67 6.27 -20.95
N ILE A 85 -6.44 6.71 -21.22
CA ILE A 85 -5.70 7.61 -20.33
C ILE A 85 -6.42 8.97 -20.17
N LYS A 86 -7.17 9.37 -21.18
CA LYS A 86 -7.92 10.63 -21.20
C LYS A 86 -9.19 10.59 -20.34
N ASP A 87 -9.67 9.39 -19.98
CA ASP A 87 -10.86 9.22 -19.14
C ASP A 87 -10.44 8.77 -17.72
N PRO A 88 -10.37 9.68 -16.74
CA PRO A 88 -9.88 9.37 -15.38
C PRO A 88 -10.79 8.40 -14.61
N ILE A 89 -12.04 8.20 -15.05
CA ILE A 89 -13.01 7.29 -14.42
C ILE A 89 -12.85 5.88 -15.00
N LYS A 90 -12.82 5.76 -16.33
CA LYS A 90 -12.72 4.47 -17.01
C LYS A 90 -11.32 3.89 -16.94
N TYR A 91 -10.29 4.72 -17.03
CA TYR A 91 -8.89 4.29 -17.07
C TYR A 91 -8.51 3.29 -15.97
N PRO A 92 -8.77 3.55 -14.67
CA PRO A 92 -8.45 2.59 -13.62
C PRO A 92 -9.21 1.27 -13.73
N ILE A 93 -10.46 1.31 -14.19
CA ILE A 93 -11.34 0.15 -14.28
C ILE A 93 -10.92 -0.74 -15.45
N GLU A 94 -10.84 -0.16 -16.65
CA GLU A 94 -10.58 -0.91 -17.88
C GLU A 94 -9.15 -1.42 -17.99
N THR A 95 -8.18 -0.71 -17.36
CA THR A 95 -6.78 -1.14 -17.34
C THR A 95 -6.44 -2.11 -16.19
N GLN A 96 -7.38 -2.42 -15.29
CA GLN A 96 -7.11 -3.23 -14.10
C GLN A 96 -6.59 -4.63 -14.44
N ILE A 97 -7.24 -5.33 -15.37
CA ILE A 97 -6.86 -6.70 -15.75
C ILE A 97 -5.48 -6.66 -16.40
N PHE A 98 -5.23 -5.72 -17.32
CA PHE A 98 -3.94 -5.55 -17.97
C PHE A 98 -2.82 -5.35 -16.93
N SER A 99 -3.01 -4.41 -16.03
CA SER A 99 -2.05 -4.10 -14.96
C SER A 99 -1.78 -5.31 -14.06
N SER A 100 -2.81 -6.08 -13.71
CA SER A 100 -2.66 -7.27 -12.87
C SER A 100 -1.85 -8.35 -13.59
N VAL A 101 -2.15 -8.65 -14.85
CA VAL A 101 -1.43 -9.65 -15.63
C VAL A 101 0.02 -9.21 -15.88
N PHE A 102 0.26 -7.94 -16.18
CA PHE A 102 1.61 -7.40 -16.33
C PHE A 102 2.43 -7.53 -15.04
N THR A 103 1.81 -7.25 -13.89
CA THR A 103 2.41 -7.42 -12.57
C THR A 103 2.76 -8.88 -12.29
N GLU A 104 1.87 -9.83 -12.64
CA GLU A 104 2.14 -11.27 -12.51
C GLU A 104 3.35 -11.68 -13.35
N ARG A 105 3.46 -11.20 -14.59
CA ARG A 105 4.61 -11.47 -15.47
C ARG A 105 5.93 -10.91 -14.91
N LEU A 106 5.89 -9.71 -14.32
CA LEU A 106 7.07 -9.13 -13.65
C LEU A 106 7.52 -10.00 -12.47
N ILE A 107 6.60 -10.47 -11.65
CA ILE A 107 6.89 -11.35 -10.53
C ILE A 107 7.52 -12.67 -11.04
N GLU A 108 6.98 -13.26 -12.09
CA GLU A 108 7.51 -14.48 -12.69
C GLU A 108 8.93 -14.29 -13.24
N GLU A 109 9.16 -13.20 -13.93
CA GLU A 109 10.49 -12.87 -14.45
C GLU A 109 11.50 -12.56 -13.35
N ALA A 110 11.09 -11.86 -12.28
CA ALA A 110 11.94 -11.61 -11.11
C ALA A 110 12.33 -12.92 -10.40
N ILE A 111 11.40 -13.87 -10.29
CA ILE A 111 11.66 -15.19 -9.74
C ILE A 111 12.68 -15.94 -10.61
N LYS A 112 12.50 -15.94 -11.92
CA LYS A 112 13.38 -16.60 -12.90
C LYS A 112 14.80 -16.01 -12.84
N ARG A 113 14.92 -14.69 -12.75
CA ARG A 113 16.20 -13.96 -12.66
C ARG A 113 16.80 -13.97 -11.25
N LYS A 114 16.10 -14.48 -10.24
CA LYS A 114 16.53 -14.42 -8.83
C LYS A 114 16.79 -12.99 -8.33
N CYS A 115 16.01 -12.01 -8.78
CA CYS A 115 16.13 -10.61 -8.40
C CYS A 115 15.43 -10.34 -7.07
N ASN A 116 16.00 -9.47 -6.24
CA ASN A 116 15.26 -8.95 -5.08
C ASN A 116 14.10 -8.06 -5.55
N ILE A 117 12.97 -8.16 -4.88
CA ILE A 117 11.72 -7.51 -5.33
C ILE A 117 10.95 -6.90 -4.15
N ILE A 118 10.40 -5.71 -4.37
CA ILE A 118 9.43 -5.08 -3.46
C ILE A 118 8.11 -4.96 -4.21
N ILE A 119 7.04 -5.54 -3.66
CA ILE A 119 5.71 -5.56 -4.28
C ILE A 119 4.77 -4.69 -3.47
N GLU A 120 4.25 -3.62 -4.08
CA GLU A 120 3.23 -2.79 -3.46
C GLU A 120 1.86 -3.47 -3.47
N GLY A 121 1.26 -3.57 -2.29
CA GLY A 121 -0.08 -4.10 -2.11
C GLY A 121 -0.86 -3.37 -1.02
N THR A 122 -2.15 -3.65 -0.93
CA THR A 122 -3.01 -3.13 0.13
C THR A 122 -3.26 -4.15 1.23
N MET A 123 -2.99 -5.42 0.98
CA MET A 123 -3.32 -6.54 1.88
C MET A 123 -4.81 -6.56 2.29
N ARG A 124 -5.71 -6.10 1.39
CA ARG A 124 -7.15 -6.05 1.68
C ARG A 124 -7.82 -7.44 1.68
N ASN A 125 -7.26 -8.39 0.93
CA ASN A 125 -7.67 -9.79 0.88
C ASN A 125 -6.48 -10.66 1.29
N PRO A 126 -6.56 -11.47 2.36
CA PRO A 126 -5.49 -12.32 2.85
C PRO A 126 -4.92 -13.29 1.79
N ASP A 127 -5.77 -13.83 0.92
CA ASP A 127 -5.34 -14.79 -0.10
C ASP A 127 -4.25 -14.25 -1.03
N VAL A 128 -4.25 -12.94 -1.29
CA VAL A 128 -3.30 -12.32 -2.24
C VAL A 128 -1.88 -12.34 -1.68
N PRO A 129 -1.58 -11.76 -0.50
CA PRO A 129 -0.23 -11.80 0.06
C PRO A 129 0.21 -13.21 0.42
N LEU A 130 -0.69 -14.11 0.83
CA LEU A 130 -0.37 -15.51 1.11
C LEU A 130 0.11 -16.25 -0.14
N LYS A 131 -0.66 -16.19 -1.23
CA LYS A 131 -0.28 -16.83 -2.51
C LYS A 131 1.02 -16.24 -3.06
N THR A 132 1.20 -14.93 -2.93
CA THR A 132 2.43 -14.26 -3.34
C THR A 132 3.62 -14.74 -2.51
N ALA A 133 3.47 -14.79 -1.18
CA ALA A 133 4.52 -15.28 -0.28
C ALA A 133 4.89 -16.75 -0.59
N GLN A 134 3.89 -17.61 -0.76
CA GLN A 134 4.11 -19.02 -1.10
C GLN A 134 4.88 -19.18 -2.42
N LYS A 135 4.49 -18.44 -3.47
CA LYS A 135 5.17 -18.48 -4.78
C LYS A 135 6.67 -18.14 -4.65
N PHE A 136 7.01 -17.14 -3.81
CA PHE A 136 8.41 -16.78 -3.58
C PHE A 136 9.15 -17.80 -2.70
N LYS A 137 8.51 -18.33 -1.66
CA LYS A 137 9.11 -19.38 -0.82
C LYS A 137 9.41 -20.64 -1.64
N ASP A 138 8.50 -21.08 -2.50
CA ASP A 138 8.69 -22.23 -3.38
C ASP A 138 9.86 -22.02 -4.35
N ALA A 139 10.13 -20.77 -4.72
CA ALA A 139 11.27 -20.37 -5.53
C ALA A 139 12.58 -20.17 -4.75
N GLY A 140 12.57 -20.39 -3.43
CA GLY A 140 13.73 -20.30 -2.57
C GLY A 140 14.08 -18.89 -2.07
N PHE A 141 13.18 -17.93 -2.18
CA PHE A 141 13.37 -16.57 -1.65
C PHE A 141 13.21 -16.53 -0.12
N ARG A 142 13.88 -15.58 0.51
CA ARG A 142 13.47 -15.03 1.80
C ARG A 142 12.29 -14.08 1.57
N VAL A 143 11.21 -14.22 2.32
CA VAL A 143 10.00 -13.41 2.15
C VAL A 143 9.76 -12.57 3.39
N GLU A 144 9.58 -11.26 3.20
CA GLU A 144 9.30 -10.32 4.28
C GLU A 144 8.01 -9.54 3.99
N ALA A 145 7.25 -9.21 5.03
CA ALA A 145 6.08 -8.35 4.94
C ALA A 145 6.33 -7.04 5.70
N TYR A 146 6.13 -5.90 5.04
CA TYR A 146 6.22 -4.58 5.65
C TYR A 146 4.85 -3.92 5.64
N ILE A 147 4.36 -3.50 6.81
CA ILE A 147 2.97 -3.11 7.03
C ILE A 147 2.91 -1.71 7.65
N ILE A 148 2.03 -0.85 7.13
CA ILE A 148 1.76 0.45 7.74
C ILE A 148 0.47 0.40 8.55
N ALA A 149 0.59 0.62 9.86
CA ALA A 149 -0.50 0.75 10.80
C ALA A 149 -1.05 2.19 10.83
N ALA A 150 -1.60 2.65 9.70
CA ALA A 150 -2.19 3.98 9.61
C ALA A 150 -3.63 4.01 10.11
N PRO A 151 -4.03 5.04 10.90
CA PRO A 151 -5.44 5.32 11.18
C PRO A 151 -6.24 5.55 9.90
N LYS A 152 -7.49 5.09 9.89
CA LYS A 152 -8.42 5.26 8.76
C LYS A 152 -8.63 6.72 8.43
N GLU A 153 -8.81 7.54 9.43
CA GLU A 153 -9.13 8.97 9.33
C GLU A 153 -8.01 9.75 8.64
N PHE A 154 -6.75 9.46 8.95
CA PHE A 154 -5.60 10.09 8.30
C PHE A 154 -5.54 9.75 6.82
N THR A 155 -5.77 8.49 6.50
CA THR A 155 -5.68 8.04 5.12
C THR A 155 -6.89 8.43 4.30
N GLN A 156 -8.09 8.56 4.89
CA GLN A 156 -9.25 9.12 4.19
C GLN A 156 -9.00 10.57 3.78
N LEU A 157 -8.54 11.45 4.70
CA LEU A 157 -8.16 12.80 4.32
C LEU A 157 -7.00 12.79 3.31
N GLY A 158 -6.05 11.89 3.49
CA GLY A 158 -4.91 11.69 2.57
C GLY A 158 -5.31 11.35 1.13
N LEU A 159 -6.45 10.68 0.90
CA LEU A 159 -6.97 10.43 -0.45
C LEU A 159 -7.36 11.74 -1.15
N TYR A 160 -8.05 12.62 -0.43
CA TYR A 160 -8.47 13.93 -0.96
C TYR A 160 -7.29 14.87 -1.15
N ASN A 161 -6.35 14.88 -0.19
CA ASN A 161 -5.11 15.65 -0.31
C ASN A 161 -4.33 15.25 -1.56
N ARG A 162 -4.09 13.95 -1.75
CA ARG A 162 -3.40 13.42 -2.92
C ARG A 162 -4.13 13.77 -4.23
N TYR A 163 -5.46 13.63 -4.26
CA TYR A 163 -6.25 14.02 -5.42
C TYR A 163 -6.00 15.47 -5.78
N GLN A 164 -6.07 16.39 -4.81
CA GLN A 164 -5.91 17.82 -5.05
C GLN A 164 -4.47 18.19 -5.43
N GLU A 165 -3.48 17.55 -4.83
CA GLU A 165 -2.07 17.71 -5.21
C GLU A 165 -1.81 17.27 -6.67
N GLU A 166 -2.43 16.17 -7.09
CA GLU A 166 -2.37 15.71 -8.48
C GLU A 166 -3.06 16.71 -9.44
N VAL A 167 -4.22 17.27 -9.05
CA VAL A 167 -4.91 18.30 -9.83
C VAL A 167 -4.05 19.56 -9.99
N LEU A 168 -3.44 20.03 -8.89
CA LEU A 168 -2.58 21.22 -8.92
C LEU A 168 -1.31 21.02 -9.75
N SER A 169 -0.72 19.81 -9.71
CA SER A 169 0.54 19.53 -10.40
C SER A 169 0.39 19.08 -11.85
N LYS A 170 -0.73 18.42 -12.20
CA LYS A 170 -0.93 17.74 -13.49
C LYS A 170 -2.20 18.18 -14.23
N GLY A 171 -2.99 19.09 -13.63
CA GLY A 171 -4.28 19.52 -14.16
C GLY A 171 -5.42 18.50 -13.95
N GLN A 172 -5.12 17.30 -13.49
CA GLN A 172 -6.10 16.26 -13.21
C GLN A 172 -5.64 15.39 -12.05
N GLY A 173 -6.57 14.93 -11.21
CA GLY A 173 -6.29 14.07 -10.07
C GLY A 173 -7.13 12.79 -10.13
N ARG A 174 -6.62 11.73 -9.49
CA ARG A 174 -7.33 10.47 -9.32
C ARG A 174 -7.73 10.29 -7.87
N LEU A 175 -9.04 10.32 -7.60
CA LEU A 175 -9.57 9.96 -6.30
C LEU A 175 -9.70 8.43 -6.21
N ALA A 176 -9.05 7.83 -5.21
CA ALA A 176 -9.23 6.42 -4.94
C ALA A 176 -10.63 6.18 -4.34
N ASP A 177 -11.23 5.04 -4.72
CA ASP A 177 -12.53 4.63 -4.23
C ASP A 177 -12.52 4.41 -2.70
N ILE A 178 -13.45 5.07 -2.01
CA ILE A 178 -13.56 5.03 -0.53
C ILE A 178 -13.92 3.63 -0.03
N ASP A 179 -14.75 2.88 -0.75
CA ASP A 179 -15.12 1.52 -0.36
C ASP A 179 -13.91 0.58 -0.46
N SER A 180 -13.13 0.70 -1.51
CA SER A 180 -11.87 -0.03 -1.67
C SER A 180 -10.86 0.32 -0.58
N HIS A 181 -10.78 1.61 -0.20
CA HIS A 181 -9.96 2.06 0.93
C HIS A 181 -10.42 1.41 2.24
N ASN A 182 -11.72 1.45 2.55
CA ASN A 182 -12.28 0.86 3.77
C ASN A 182 -12.06 -0.66 3.83
N LYS A 183 -12.23 -1.35 2.71
CA LYS A 183 -11.90 -2.78 2.59
C LYS A 183 -10.42 -3.05 2.88
N ALA A 184 -9.51 -2.17 2.44
CA ALA A 184 -8.09 -2.31 2.73
C ALA A 184 -7.78 -2.07 4.22
N VAL A 185 -8.41 -1.07 4.87
CA VAL A 185 -8.26 -0.83 6.32
C VAL A 185 -8.65 -2.06 7.14
N ASN A 186 -9.78 -2.69 6.80
CA ASN A 186 -10.32 -3.84 7.52
C ASN A 186 -9.58 -5.14 7.20
N GLY A 187 -9.14 -5.32 5.94
CA GLY A 187 -8.47 -6.52 5.48
C GLY A 187 -7.01 -6.62 5.93
N LEU A 188 -6.35 -5.49 6.16
CA LEU A 188 -4.94 -5.44 6.53
C LEU A 188 -4.62 -6.27 7.78
N MET A 189 -5.41 -6.12 8.85
CA MET A 189 -5.21 -6.84 10.11
C MET A 189 -5.41 -8.34 9.94
N LYS A 190 -6.43 -8.73 9.17
CA LYS A 190 -6.70 -10.15 8.84
C LYS A 190 -5.54 -10.74 8.06
N SER A 191 -5.04 -10.02 7.05
CA SER A 191 -3.89 -10.46 6.23
C SER A 191 -2.62 -10.59 7.06
N ALA A 192 -2.34 -9.62 7.94
CA ALA A 192 -1.18 -9.66 8.83
C ALA A 192 -1.22 -10.87 9.78
N ASN A 193 -2.38 -11.13 10.38
CA ASN A 193 -2.58 -12.29 11.27
C ASN A 193 -2.45 -13.61 10.51
N GLN A 194 -2.97 -13.70 9.29
CA GLN A 194 -2.90 -14.92 8.50
C GLN A 194 -1.45 -15.19 8.06
N LEU A 195 -0.71 -14.18 7.60
CA LEU A 195 0.72 -14.31 7.29
C LEU A 195 1.53 -14.82 8.50
N TYR A 196 1.17 -14.35 9.71
CA TYR A 196 1.77 -14.78 10.95
C TYR A 196 1.39 -16.23 11.31
N SER A 197 0.09 -16.56 11.30
CA SER A 197 -0.42 -17.88 11.70
C SER A 197 0.07 -19.01 10.80
N ASP A 198 0.10 -18.76 9.49
CA ASP A 198 0.57 -19.74 8.49
C ASP A 198 2.10 -19.75 8.36
N LYS A 199 2.82 -18.89 9.11
CA LYS A 199 4.28 -18.72 8.97
C LYS A 199 4.68 -18.51 7.50
N ALA A 200 3.83 -17.77 6.78
CA ALA A 200 3.95 -17.60 5.33
C ALA A 200 5.13 -16.71 4.92
N VAL A 201 5.67 -15.91 5.85
CA VAL A 201 6.82 -15.02 5.65
C VAL A 201 7.87 -15.24 6.73
N ASP A 202 9.10 -14.80 6.47
CA ASP A 202 10.23 -14.95 7.38
C ASP A 202 10.36 -13.75 8.35
N LYS A 203 9.75 -12.61 7.98
CA LYS A 203 9.70 -11.40 8.80
C LYS A 203 8.39 -10.64 8.57
N ILE A 204 7.81 -10.06 9.63
CA ILE A 204 6.77 -9.03 9.55
C ILE A 204 7.29 -7.78 10.25
N SER A 205 7.32 -6.63 9.56
CA SER A 205 7.74 -5.34 10.10
C SER A 205 6.57 -4.37 10.07
N ILE A 206 6.17 -3.84 11.23
CA ILE A 206 5.04 -2.92 11.37
C ILE A 206 5.55 -1.50 11.60
N HIS A 207 4.99 -0.54 10.89
CA HIS A 207 5.37 0.86 10.90
C HIS A 207 4.17 1.80 11.13
N THR A 208 4.42 2.98 11.67
CA THR A 208 3.41 4.03 11.82
C THR A 208 3.00 4.64 10.47
N TYR A 209 1.98 5.49 10.47
CA TYR A 209 1.58 6.30 9.30
C TYR A 209 2.77 7.03 8.69
N LEU A 210 2.86 7.04 7.37
CA LEU A 210 3.99 7.54 6.57
C LEU A 210 5.33 6.84 6.89
N ALA A 211 5.29 5.67 7.51
CA ALA A 211 6.47 4.88 7.90
C ALA A 211 7.53 5.68 8.70
N LYS A 212 7.07 6.64 9.54
CA LYS A 212 7.96 7.50 10.34
C LYS A 212 8.74 6.72 11.39
N GLU A 213 8.08 5.71 12.00
CA GLU A 213 8.65 4.90 13.07
C GLU A 213 8.35 3.43 12.84
N ARG A 214 9.31 2.57 13.20
CA ARG A 214 9.09 1.13 13.30
C ARG A 214 8.48 0.82 14.66
N ILE A 215 7.37 0.09 14.65
CA ILE A 215 6.62 -0.29 15.86
C ILE A 215 7.12 -1.62 16.39
N LYS A 216 7.17 -2.62 15.50
CA LYS A 216 7.50 -4.00 15.87
C LYS A 216 8.01 -4.80 14.69
N ASP A 217 9.04 -5.61 14.93
CA ASP A 217 9.48 -6.68 14.05
C ASP A 217 9.12 -8.04 14.66
N PHE A 218 8.62 -8.92 13.81
CA PHE A 218 8.43 -10.34 14.06
C PHE A 218 9.39 -11.08 13.16
N ASN A 219 10.32 -11.82 13.73
CA ASN A 219 11.27 -12.64 12.99
C ASN A 219 10.93 -14.12 13.22
N LEU A 220 10.82 -14.87 12.13
CA LEU A 220 10.63 -16.32 12.19
C LEU A 220 12.00 -17.00 12.23
N VAL A 221 12.34 -17.60 13.36
CA VAL A 221 13.62 -18.28 13.58
C VAL A 221 13.34 -19.70 14.04
N ASN A 222 13.89 -20.69 13.35
CA ASN A 222 13.68 -22.11 13.65
C ASN A 222 12.20 -22.50 13.77
N GLY A 223 11.35 -21.89 12.95
CA GLY A 223 9.91 -22.16 12.94
C GLY A 223 9.11 -21.48 14.06
N GLU A 224 9.74 -20.63 14.87
CA GLU A 224 9.05 -19.86 15.93
C GLU A 224 9.21 -18.37 15.73
N TRP A 225 8.12 -17.63 16.04
CA TRP A 225 8.14 -16.18 16.00
C TRP A 225 8.83 -15.58 17.23
N SER A 226 9.64 -14.54 17.01
CA SER A 226 10.29 -13.78 18.09
C SER A 226 9.29 -13.07 19.04
N CYS A 227 8.03 -12.97 18.65
CA CYS A 227 6.93 -12.42 19.46
C CYS A 227 5.71 -13.33 19.29
N LYS A 228 5.09 -13.73 20.41
CA LYS A 228 3.93 -14.64 20.42
C LYS A 228 2.58 -13.93 20.24
N SER A 229 2.55 -12.60 20.36
CA SER A 229 1.32 -11.82 20.15
C SER A 229 1.03 -11.65 18.67
N MET A 230 -0.26 -11.57 18.32
CA MET A 230 -0.70 -11.36 16.94
C MET A 230 -0.34 -9.97 16.41
N PRO A 231 0.07 -9.83 15.14
CA PRO A 231 0.39 -8.54 14.52
C PRO A 231 -0.72 -7.50 14.62
N SER A 232 -2.00 -7.94 14.56
CA SER A 232 -3.15 -7.04 14.66
C SER A 232 -3.22 -6.24 15.96
N ILE A 233 -2.71 -6.77 17.07
CA ILE A 233 -2.66 -6.08 18.36
C ILE A 233 -1.81 -4.81 18.23
N PHE A 234 -0.60 -4.95 17.68
CA PHE A 234 0.32 -3.82 17.48
C PHE A 234 -0.20 -2.80 16.45
N ILE A 235 -0.91 -3.29 15.41
CA ILE A 235 -1.55 -2.42 14.41
C ILE A 235 -2.64 -1.57 15.07
N ASP A 236 -3.51 -2.18 15.88
CA ASP A 236 -4.63 -1.51 16.53
C ASP A 236 -4.16 -0.51 17.61
N GLU A 237 -3.24 -0.95 18.48
CA GLU A 237 -2.61 -0.08 19.49
C GLU A 237 -1.93 1.13 18.86
N SER A 238 -1.18 0.91 17.77
CA SER A 238 -0.51 1.99 17.07
C SER A 238 -1.49 2.97 16.43
N ARG A 239 -2.55 2.48 15.78
CA ARG A 239 -3.61 3.33 15.23
C ARG A 239 -4.24 4.19 16.32
N SER A 240 -4.56 3.58 17.46
CA SER A 240 -5.14 4.26 18.62
C SER A 240 -4.19 5.30 19.21
N LYS A 241 -2.90 5.00 19.33
CA LYS A 241 -1.88 5.93 19.82
C LYS A 241 -1.71 7.12 18.89
N GLN A 242 -1.66 6.90 17.58
CA GLN A 242 -1.54 7.96 16.58
C GLN A 242 -2.75 8.90 16.60
N MET A 243 -3.98 8.37 16.78
CA MET A 243 -5.20 9.18 16.90
C MET A 243 -5.27 10.02 18.20
N LYS A 244 -4.43 9.73 19.17
CA LYS A 244 -4.27 10.54 20.41
C LYS A 244 -3.10 11.52 20.34
N ASN A 245 -2.30 11.48 19.27
CA ASN A 245 -1.16 12.36 19.10
C ASN A 245 -1.57 13.69 18.47
N LYS A 246 -1.53 14.78 19.25
CA LYS A 246 -1.94 16.12 18.82
C LYS A 246 -1.13 16.66 17.65
N GLU A 247 0.17 16.43 17.65
CA GLU A 247 1.06 16.93 16.61
C GLU A 247 0.71 16.30 15.26
N ILE A 248 0.51 14.98 15.25
CA ILE A 248 0.12 14.26 14.03
C ILE A 248 -1.26 14.70 13.55
N LEU A 249 -2.24 14.85 14.48
CA LEU A 249 -3.58 15.35 14.17
C LEU A 249 -3.53 16.77 13.58
N ASN A 250 -2.82 17.69 14.24
CA ASN A 250 -2.68 19.07 13.76
C ASN A 250 -2.02 19.15 12.39
N THR A 251 -0.95 18.39 12.16
CA THR A 251 -0.26 18.36 10.87
C THR A 251 -1.19 17.92 9.73
N ASN A 252 -1.97 16.84 9.96
CA ASN A 252 -2.91 16.36 8.93
C ASN A 252 -4.06 17.35 8.70
N ILE A 253 -4.63 17.94 9.77
CA ILE A 253 -5.69 18.93 9.67
C ILE A 253 -5.19 20.18 8.93
N GLN A 254 -4.02 20.68 9.29
CA GLN A 254 -3.44 21.87 8.63
C GLN A 254 -3.23 21.64 7.15
N ARG A 255 -2.63 20.49 6.75
CA ARG A 255 -2.46 20.14 5.34
C ARG A 255 -3.78 20.08 4.58
N GLY A 256 -4.81 19.49 5.18
CA GLY A 256 -6.15 19.46 4.57
C GLY A 256 -6.77 20.84 4.42
N LYS A 257 -6.61 21.74 5.43
CA LYS A 257 -7.10 23.13 5.36
C LYS A 257 -6.44 23.94 4.25
N GLU A 258 -5.13 23.76 4.05
CA GLU A 258 -4.39 24.44 2.98
C GLU A 258 -4.89 24.03 1.58
N LEU A 259 -5.15 22.75 1.40
CA LEU A 259 -5.56 22.22 0.09
C LEU A 259 -7.03 22.46 -0.25
N ILE A 260 -7.94 22.45 0.75
CA ILE A 260 -9.37 22.50 0.52
C ILE A 260 -9.84 23.79 -0.16
N GLU A 261 -9.12 24.90 0.04
CA GLU A 261 -9.44 26.18 -0.56
C GLU A 261 -9.27 26.14 -2.09
N SER A 262 -8.35 25.34 -2.60
CA SER A 262 -8.08 25.14 -4.02
C SER A 262 -8.99 24.10 -4.69
N VAL A 263 -9.82 23.35 -3.91
CA VAL A 263 -10.70 22.31 -4.45
C VAL A 263 -11.89 22.92 -5.15
N THR A 264 -11.99 22.70 -6.46
CA THR A 264 -13.10 23.17 -7.30
C THR A 264 -14.23 22.15 -7.45
N ASN A 265 -13.92 20.84 -7.41
CA ASN A 265 -14.93 19.80 -7.51
C ASN A 265 -15.80 19.73 -6.24
N PRO A 266 -17.15 19.94 -6.35
CA PRO A 266 -18.04 20.04 -5.18
C PRO A 266 -18.09 18.74 -4.35
N GLU A 267 -18.08 17.57 -4.99
CA GLU A 267 -18.16 16.27 -4.30
C GLU A 267 -16.86 15.98 -3.54
N VAL A 268 -15.71 16.25 -4.16
CA VAL A 268 -14.41 16.14 -3.51
C VAL A 268 -14.31 17.10 -2.34
N LYS A 269 -14.73 18.35 -2.52
CA LYS A 269 -14.74 19.38 -1.45
C LYS A 269 -15.63 18.97 -0.27
N LYS A 270 -16.78 18.38 -0.54
CA LYS A 270 -17.69 17.85 0.49
C LYS A 270 -17.02 16.72 1.27
N GLY A 271 -16.52 15.70 0.59
CA GLY A 271 -15.87 14.56 1.25
C GLY A 271 -14.62 14.97 2.04
N MET A 272 -13.85 15.94 1.53
CA MET A 272 -12.69 16.48 2.24
C MET A 272 -13.09 17.25 3.50
N LYS A 273 -14.19 18.03 3.48
CA LYS A 273 -14.75 18.70 4.66
C LYS A 273 -15.19 17.69 5.73
N GLU A 274 -15.85 16.62 5.33
CA GLU A 274 -16.28 15.55 6.24
C GLU A 274 -15.08 14.87 6.90
N ALA A 275 -14.04 14.53 6.14
CA ALA A 275 -12.81 13.95 6.66
C ALA A 275 -12.07 14.90 7.63
N LEU A 276 -11.99 16.20 7.30
CA LEU A 276 -11.43 17.22 8.18
C LEU A 276 -12.20 17.35 9.47
N SER A 277 -13.54 17.39 9.42
CA SER A 277 -14.40 17.49 10.60
C SER A 277 -14.19 16.31 11.56
N GLN A 278 -14.01 15.10 11.03
CA GLN A 278 -13.72 13.90 11.83
C GLN A 278 -12.41 14.04 12.60
N LEU A 279 -11.34 14.51 11.94
CA LEU A 279 -10.04 14.73 12.59
C LEU A 279 -10.08 15.88 13.62
N GLN A 280 -10.79 16.97 13.32
CA GLN A 280 -10.99 18.08 14.26
C GLN A 280 -11.73 17.61 15.53
N SER A 281 -12.80 16.84 15.36
CA SER A 281 -13.53 16.23 16.49
C SER A 281 -12.64 15.32 17.35
N SER A 282 -11.75 14.56 16.71
CA SER A 282 -10.77 13.73 17.41
C SER A 282 -9.76 14.56 18.19
N LEU A 283 -9.26 15.65 17.60
CA LEU A 283 -8.34 16.59 18.27
C LEU A 283 -8.99 17.24 19.49
N GLU A 284 -10.25 17.70 19.38
CA GLU A 284 -10.99 18.28 20.49
C GLU A 284 -11.17 17.30 21.65
N LYS A 285 -11.47 16.03 21.36
CA LYS A 285 -11.59 14.98 22.38
C LYS A 285 -10.27 14.80 23.12
N VAL A 286 -9.15 14.73 22.42
CA VAL A 286 -7.81 14.63 23.03
C VAL A 286 -7.52 15.84 23.92
N GLN A 287 -7.83 17.06 23.45
CA GLN A 287 -7.63 18.29 24.23
C GLN A 287 -8.50 18.36 25.51
N ARG A 288 -9.76 17.88 25.43
CA ARG A 288 -10.67 17.83 26.60
C ARG A 288 -10.17 16.82 27.64
N GLN A 289 -9.69 15.66 27.22
CA GLN A 289 -9.15 14.63 28.13
C GLN A 289 -7.94 15.16 28.90
N GLU A 290 -7.03 15.89 28.25
CA GLU A 290 -5.86 16.47 28.94
C GLU A 290 -6.24 17.58 29.90
N LYS A 291 -7.25 18.42 29.55
CA LYS A 291 -7.76 19.46 30.48
C LYS A 291 -8.47 18.83 31.68
N GLY A 292 -9.19 17.72 31.50
CA GLY A 292 -9.82 16.98 32.59
C GLY A 292 -8.80 16.36 33.55
N LEU A 293 -7.74 15.74 33.00
CA LEU A 293 -6.64 15.19 33.80
C LEU A 293 -5.93 16.27 34.65
N LYS A 294 -5.72 17.48 34.08
CA LYS A 294 -5.11 18.60 34.83
C LYS A 294 -5.98 19.14 35.96
N LYS A 295 -7.32 19.02 35.89
CA LYS A 295 -8.25 19.46 36.95
C LYS A 295 -8.42 18.45 38.09
N GLY A 296 -8.03 17.20 37.89
CA GLY A 296 -8.11 16.16 38.92
C GLY A 296 -6.87 16.01 39.79
N PHE A 297 -5.85 16.82 39.58
CA PHE A 297 -4.61 16.84 40.37
C PHE A 297 -4.46 18.10 41.29
N PHE A 298 -5.56 18.85 41.51
CA PHE A 298 -5.58 19.97 42.47
C PHE A 298 -6.59 19.74 43.53
#